data_049c5f621d4203e8b8549f2c9c307adc
#
_entry.id   049c5f621d4203e8b8549f2c9c307adc
#
_cell.length_a   1.000
_cell.length_b   1.000
_cell.length_c   1.000
_cell.angle_alpha   90.00
_cell.angle_beta   90.00
_cell.angle_gamma   90.00
#
_symmetry.space_group_name_H-M   'P 1'
#
loop_
_entity.id
_entity.type
_entity.pdbx_description
1 polymer ?
#
loop_
_entity_poly.entity_id
_entity_poly.type
_entity_poly.pdbx_seq_one_letter_code
_entity_poly.pdbx_strand_id
1 'polypeptide(L)'
;MTFDIFQVDAFSDKIFYGNPACVVPLNDWLSDDLLLNIAKENAVSETAFFILSDNEVKLRWFTPDIEIDLCGHATLAVAHVLHDILNCKINKIVFKTLSGNLYVYYKEGVYYLDLPSRIPEKSSLPYEISSSLSLQPSEVFKSRDYMLVYDTQKEIEEIKINRSYFDQINLGHGGVIVTAKGSTSDFVSRYFTPQATILEDSVTGSAHCTLIPFWSSRLCKKELEALQISKRGGKLLCRDMLDRVIIGGEAKIYSKGEFTLR
;
A
#
# COMPACT_ATOMS: atom_id res chain seq x y z
N MET A 1 13.40 -2.96 27.46
CA MET A 1 12.96 -1.70 26.83
C MET A 1 11.50 -1.83 26.49
N THR A 2 10.67 -0.80 26.76
CA THR A 2 9.24 -0.79 26.44
C THR A 2 8.99 0.20 25.30
N PHE A 3 8.13 -0.16 24.37
CA PHE A 3 7.80 0.62 23.17
C PHE A 3 6.29 0.73 23.02
N ASP A 4 5.80 1.92 22.65
CA ASP A 4 4.42 2.10 22.21
C ASP A 4 4.21 1.39 20.86
N ILE A 5 3.01 0.86 20.64
CA ILE A 5 2.56 0.30 19.37
C ILE A 5 1.13 0.71 19.09
N PHE A 6 0.87 1.10 17.85
CA PHE A 6 -0.45 1.46 17.35
C PHE A 6 -0.78 0.58 16.15
N GLN A 7 -1.95 -0.03 16.13
CA GLN A 7 -2.44 -0.67 14.91
C GLN A 7 -3.49 0.23 14.25
N VAL A 8 -3.27 0.51 12.99
CA VAL A 8 -4.07 1.47 12.20
C VAL A 8 -4.57 0.79 10.95
N ASP A 9 -5.87 0.90 10.69
CA ASP A 9 -6.49 0.50 9.43
C ASP A 9 -6.45 1.71 8.47
N ALA A 10 -5.54 1.67 7.49
CA ALA A 10 -5.34 2.73 6.51
C ALA A 10 -6.22 2.54 5.27
N PHE A 11 -6.58 3.65 4.58
CA PHE A 11 -7.51 3.69 3.45
C PHE A 11 -8.92 3.21 3.79
N SER A 12 -9.37 3.52 5.01
CA SER A 12 -10.72 3.19 5.49
C SER A 12 -11.24 4.22 6.48
N ASP A 13 -12.53 4.45 6.44
CA ASP A 13 -13.31 5.24 7.40
C ASP A 13 -13.81 4.41 8.61
N LYS A 14 -13.51 3.11 8.65
CA LYS A 14 -13.95 2.16 9.70
C LYS A 14 -12.88 1.11 9.99
N ILE A 15 -12.88 0.61 11.23
CA ILE A 15 -12.05 -0.53 11.66
C ILE A 15 -12.47 -1.83 10.96
N PHE A 16 -11.54 -2.76 10.82
CA PHE A 16 -11.66 -4.05 10.13
C PHE A 16 -11.71 -3.97 8.59
N TYR A 17 -11.65 -2.77 8.03
CA TYR A 17 -11.49 -2.48 6.60
C TYR A 17 -10.13 -1.84 6.34
N GLY A 18 -9.81 -1.59 5.07
CA GLY A 18 -8.54 -1.01 4.69
C GLY A 18 -7.35 -1.95 4.90
N ASN A 19 -6.15 -1.38 4.94
CA ASN A 19 -4.91 -2.13 5.13
C ASN A 19 -4.35 -1.88 6.54
N PRO A 20 -4.25 -2.92 7.38
CA PRO A 20 -3.71 -2.78 8.73
C PRO A 20 -2.19 -2.59 8.68
N ALA A 21 -1.70 -1.59 9.41
CA ALA A 21 -0.28 -1.39 9.66
C ALA A 21 -0.04 -1.24 11.16
N CYS A 22 1.04 -1.84 11.68
CA CYS A 22 1.54 -1.50 12.99
C CYS A 22 2.48 -0.30 12.90
N VAL A 23 2.39 0.63 13.84
CA VAL A 23 3.18 1.85 13.89
C VAL A 23 3.90 1.91 15.23
N VAL A 24 5.24 1.98 15.20
CA VAL A 24 6.09 1.96 16.40
C VAL A 24 6.98 3.19 16.40
N PRO A 25 6.75 4.17 17.31
CA PRO A 25 7.67 5.29 17.50
C PRO A 25 8.94 4.80 18.22
N LEU A 26 10.08 5.28 17.75
CA LEU A 26 11.39 4.97 18.32
C LEU A 26 12.14 6.28 18.68
N ASN A 27 12.98 6.22 19.70
CA ASN A 27 13.94 7.29 19.98
C ASN A 27 15.21 7.16 19.13
N ASP A 28 15.70 5.91 18.96
CA ASP A 28 16.84 5.55 18.12
C ASP A 28 16.55 4.26 17.35
N TRP A 29 17.25 4.04 16.24
CA TRP A 29 17.08 2.82 15.44
C TRP A 29 17.54 1.58 16.23
N LEU A 30 16.68 0.57 16.24
CA LEU A 30 17.05 -0.79 16.62
C LEU A 30 17.83 -1.45 15.47
N SER A 31 18.46 -2.60 15.74
CA SER A 31 19.10 -3.39 14.68
C SER A 31 18.06 -3.88 13.66
N ASP A 32 18.48 -4.06 12.42
CA ASP A 32 17.59 -4.50 11.32
C ASP A 32 16.93 -5.85 11.63
N ASP A 33 17.68 -6.80 12.21
CA ASP A 33 17.15 -8.09 12.65
C ASP A 33 16.04 -7.94 13.71
N LEU A 34 16.19 -6.99 14.62
CA LEU A 34 15.19 -6.76 15.67
C LEU A 34 13.94 -6.09 15.10
N LEU A 35 14.08 -5.11 14.19
CA LEU A 35 12.97 -4.49 13.48
C LEU A 35 12.18 -5.54 12.67
N LEU A 36 12.89 -6.42 11.96
CA LEU A 36 12.27 -7.51 11.21
C LEU A 36 11.56 -8.52 12.12
N ASN A 37 12.14 -8.88 13.26
CA ASN A 37 11.52 -9.79 14.21
C ASN A 37 10.22 -9.19 14.82
N ILE A 38 10.24 -7.89 15.13
CA ILE A 38 9.03 -7.19 15.60
C ILE A 38 7.95 -7.20 14.51
N ALA A 39 8.31 -6.97 13.24
CA ALA A 39 7.38 -7.02 12.13
C ALA A 39 6.78 -8.43 11.92
N LYS A 40 7.60 -9.49 12.11
CA LYS A 40 7.13 -10.89 12.08
C LYS A 40 6.12 -11.19 13.19
N GLU A 41 6.41 -10.73 14.41
CA GLU A 41 5.53 -10.95 15.57
C GLU A 41 4.20 -10.21 15.41
N ASN A 42 4.22 -9.00 14.84
CA ASN A 42 3.01 -8.22 14.57
C ASN A 42 2.11 -8.87 13.52
N ALA A 43 2.67 -9.62 12.57
CA ALA A 43 1.96 -10.42 11.56
C ALA A 43 0.89 -9.66 10.75
N VAL A 44 1.09 -8.35 10.55
CA VAL A 44 0.31 -7.52 9.63
C VAL A 44 1.09 -7.28 8.33
N SER A 45 0.46 -6.67 7.32
CA SER A 45 1.11 -6.40 6.03
C SER A 45 2.45 -5.71 6.22
N GLU A 46 2.50 -4.59 6.97
CA GLU A 46 3.73 -3.92 7.33
C GLU A 46 3.71 -3.34 8.76
N THR A 47 4.89 -3.33 9.36
CA THR A 47 5.18 -2.52 10.55
C THR A 47 6.04 -1.33 10.15
N ALA A 48 5.56 -0.14 10.45
CA ALA A 48 6.26 1.12 10.25
C ALA A 48 6.96 1.54 11.54
N PHE A 49 8.28 1.74 11.45
CA PHE A 49 9.08 2.31 12.53
C PHE A 49 9.46 3.74 12.18
N PHE A 50 9.28 4.67 13.10
CA PHE A 50 9.66 6.05 12.83
C PHE A 50 10.37 6.71 14.00
N ILE A 51 11.24 7.67 13.68
CA ILE A 51 11.90 8.57 14.63
C ILE A 51 11.45 9.98 14.30
N LEU A 52 10.85 10.63 15.28
CA LEU A 52 10.49 12.05 15.20
C LEU A 52 11.60 12.89 15.83
N SER A 53 12.24 13.76 15.06
CA SER A 53 13.23 14.71 15.55
C SER A 53 12.96 16.10 14.98
N ASP A 54 12.76 17.09 15.85
CA ASP A 54 12.41 18.48 15.50
C ASP A 54 11.23 18.56 14.52
N ASN A 55 11.50 18.74 13.22
CA ASN A 55 10.48 18.82 12.17
C ASN A 55 10.65 17.72 11.12
N GLU A 56 11.41 16.67 11.40
CA GLU A 56 11.68 15.59 10.45
C GLU A 56 11.19 14.25 11.00
N VAL A 57 10.58 13.45 10.14
CA VAL A 57 10.17 12.08 10.45
C VAL A 57 11.00 11.13 9.61
N LYS A 58 11.92 10.41 10.25
CA LYS A 58 12.64 9.30 9.60
C LYS A 58 11.74 8.07 9.66
N LEU A 59 11.55 7.36 8.55
CA LEU A 59 10.56 6.29 8.43
C LEU A 59 11.13 5.09 7.68
N ARG A 60 10.90 3.90 8.24
CA ARG A 60 11.26 2.59 7.67
C ARG A 60 10.05 1.65 7.76
N TRP A 61 9.93 0.73 6.79
CA TRP A 61 8.83 -0.23 6.74
C TRP A 61 9.36 -1.65 6.59
N PHE A 62 8.79 -2.55 7.35
CA PHE A 62 9.13 -3.97 7.32
C PHE A 62 7.85 -4.78 7.13
N THR A 63 7.86 -5.65 6.11
CA THR A 63 6.94 -6.78 6.02
C THR A 63 7.39 -7.86 7.01
N PRO A 64 6.62 -8.93 7.24
CA PRO A 64 7.13 -10.09 7.98
C PRO A 64 8.37 -10.75 7.35
N ASP A 65 8.65 -10.47 6.08
CA ASP A 65 9.71 -11.15 5.33
C ASP A 65 10.97 -10.28 5.14
N ILE A 66 10.80 -8.99 4.82
CA ILE A 66 11.89 -8.06 4.44
C ILE A 66 11.58 -6.60 4.78
N GLU A 67 12.63 -5.76 4.80
CA GLU A 67 12.47 -4.31 4.69
C GLU A 67 12.11 -3.92 3.26
N ILE A 68 11.20 -2.97 3.10
CA ILE A 68 10.77 -2.44 1.79
C ILE A 68 11.08 -0.95 1.65
N ASP A 69 11.25 -0.50 0.42
CA ASP A 69 11.68 0.86 0.08
C ASP A 69 10.54 1.88 0.00
N LEU A 70 9.30 1.42 -0.19
CA LEU A 70 8.11 2.27 -0.33
C LEU A 70 6.85 1.57 0.14
N CYS A 71 6.15 2.17 1.12
CA CYS A 71 4.86 1.69 1.60
C CYS A 71 3.88 2.84 1.82
N GLY A 72 2.84 2.95 0.96
CA GLY A 72 1.86 4.04 1.02
C GLY A 72 0.95 3.95 2.25
N HIS A 73 0.32 2.79 2.49
CA HIS A 73 -0.66 2.65 3.58
C HIS A 73 -0.03 2.78 4.96
N ALA A 74 1.18 2.22 5.16
CA ALA A 74 1.88 2.36 6.43
C ALA A 74 2.41 3.78 6.66
N THR A 75 2.78 4.52 5.59
CA THR A 75 3.08 5.97 5.67
C THR A 75 1.86 6.76 6.10
N LEU A 76 0.68 6.46 5.54
CA LEU A 76 -0.59 7.08 5.92
C LEU A 76 -0.93 6.76 7.38
N ALA A 77 -0.70 5.52 7.82
CA ALA A 77 -0.89 5.10 9.21
C ALA A 77 0.00 5.90 10.18
N VAL A 78 1.29 6.11 9.84
CA VAL A 78 2.20 6.95 10.66
C VAL A 78 1.72 8.40 10.67
N ALA A 79 1.28 8.96 9.55
CA ALA A 79 0.73 10.32 9.49
C ALA A 79 -0.50 10.47 10.42
N HIS A 80 -1.36 9.45 10.46
CA HIS A 80 -2.52 9.42 11.36
C HIS A 80 -2.10 9.36 12.84
N VAL A 81 -1.13 8.53 13.21
CA VAL A 81 -0.59 8.47 14.59
C VAL A 81 0.03 9.81 14.98
N LEU A 82 0.84 10.42 14.12
CA LEU A 82 1.44 11.73 14.37
C LEU A 82 0.37 12.80 14.59
N HIS A 83 -0.63 12.88 13.70
CA HIS A 83 -1.63 13.92 13.71
C HIS A 83 -2.63 13.76 14.86
N ASP A 84 -3.24 12.58 15.01
CA ASP A 84 -4.39 12.36 15.90
C ASP A 84 -4.00 11.84 17.29
N ILE A 85 -2.89 11.13 17.43
CA ILE A 85 -2.47 10.54 18.70
C ILE A 85 -1.38 11.39 19.37
N LEU A 86 -0.34 11.76 18.60
CA LEU A 86 0.77 12.56 19.13
C LEU A 86 0.52 14.08 19.01
N ASN A 87 -0.66 14.47 18.52
CA ASN A 87 -1.10 15.88 18.39
C ASN A 87 -0.15 16.77 17.57
N CYS A 88 0.60 16.20 16.65
CA CYS A 88 1.42 16.95 15.70
C CYS A 88 0.53 17.58 14.63
N LYS A 89 -0.09 18.71 14.91
CA LYS A 89 -1.05 19.40 14.02
C LYS A 89 -0.34 20.07 12.83
N ILE A 90 0.32 19.27 12.02
CA ILE A 90 1.08 19.70 10.83
C ILE A 90 0.28 19.31 9.59
N ASN A 91 -0.06 20.31 8.76
CA ASN A 91 -0.81 20.08 7.50
C ASN A 91 0.02 19.38 6.42
N LYS A 92 1.35 19.40 6.54
CA LYS A 92 2.28 18.73 5.63
C LYS A 92 3.38 18.06 6.43
N ILE A 93 3.44 16.75 6.38
CA ILE A 93 4.50 15.93 6.99
C ILE A 93 5.50 15.54 5.91
N VAL A 94 6.79 15.65 6.23
CA VAL A 94 7.89 15.19 5.37
C VAL A 94 8.51 13.98 6.01
N PHE A 95 8.41 12.83 5.34
CA PHE A 95 9.04 11.59 5.74
C PHE A 95 10.36 11.39 5.00
N LYS A 96 11.45 11.18 5.74
CA LYS A 96 12.74 10.78 5.19
C LYS A 96 12.81 9.24 5.15
N THR A 97 12.94 8.70 3.96
CA THR A 97 12.91 7.25 3.70
C THR A 97 14.07 6.82 2.83
N LEU A 98 14.25 5.50 2.64
CA LEU A 98 15.24 4.96 1.70
C LEU A 98 14.98 5.38 0.25
N SER A 99 13.71 5.63 -0.11
CA SER A 99 13.31 6.13 -1.44
C SER A 99 13.31 7.67 -1.56
N GLY A 100 13.94 8.36 -0.62
CA GLY A 100 13.95 9.82 -0.54
C GLY A 100 12.80 10.39 0.28
N ASN A 101 12.46 11.65 0.02
CA ASN A 101 11.41 12.33 0.77
C ASN A 101 10.01 11.97 0.23
N LEU A 102 9.13 11.53 1.13
CA LEU A 102 7.70 11.39 0.86
C LEU A 102 6.95 12.51 1.57
N TYR A 103 5.88 12.97 0.93
CA TYR A 103 5.06 14.04 1.46
C TYR A 103 3.65 13.55 1.72
N VAL A 104 3.13 13.84 2.92
CA VAL A 104 1.74 13.59 3.27
C VAL A 104 1.10 14.90 3.68
N TYR A 105 -0.03 15.21 3.05
CA TYR A 105 -0.85 16.37 3.36
C TYR A 105 -2.12 15.92 4.07
N TYR A 106 -2.53 16.64 5.10
CA TYR A 106 -3.79 16.40 5.79
C TYR A 106 -4.80 17.49 5.45
N LYS A 107 -6.01 17.08 5.06
CA LYS A 107 -7.12 17.98 4.82
C LYS A 107 -8.46 17.28 5.12
N GLU A 108 -9.27 17.84 6.02
CA GLU A 108 -10.66 17.42 6.27
C GLU A 108 -10.84 15.92 6.55
N GLY A 109 -9.95 15.33 7.37
CA GLY A 109 -10.01 13.90 7.71
C GLY A 109 -9.28 12.98 6.74
N VAL A 110 -8.80 13.48 5.60
CA VAL A 110 -8.13 12.70 4.57
C VAL A 110 -6.64 13.01 4.55
N TYR A 111 -5.82 11.96 4.46
CA TYR A 111 -4.37 12.02 4.27
C TYR A 111 -4.05 11.80 2.79
N TYR A 112 -3.34 12.73 2.18
CA TYR A 112 -2.96 12.72 0.76
C TYR A 112 -1.46 12.47 0.63
N LEU A 113 -1.09 11.34 0.05
CA LEU A 113 0.29 10.99 -0.27
C LEU A 113 0.63 11.46 -1.68
N ASP A 114 1.77 12.12 -1.82
CA ASP A 114 2.36 12.54 -3.08
C ASP A 114 3.45 11.53 -3.48
N LEU A 115 3.19 10.73 -4.50
CA LEU A 115 4.04 9.62 -4.94
C LEU A 115 4.45 9.77 -6.42
N PRO A 116 5.54 9.11 -6.87
CA PRO A 116 5.94 9.12 -8.27
C PRO A 116 4.91 8.40 -9.15
N SER A 117 4.63 8.94 -10.32
CA SER A 117 3.85 8.26 -11.36
C SER A 117 4.70 7.15 -12.01
N ARG A 118 4.07 6.03 -12.35
CA ARG A 118 4.71 4.87 -12.99
C ARG A 118 3.87 4.44 -14.19
N ILE A 119 4.08 5.07 -15.34
CA ILE A 119 3.34 4.78 -16.56
C ILE A 119 3.63 3.34 -17.00
N PRO A 120 2.60 2.47 -17.12
CA PRO A 120 2.82 1.08 -17.54
C PRO A 120 2.91 0.97 -19.06
N GLU A 121 3.76 0.05 -19.52
CA GLU A 121 3.94 -0.28 -20.94
C GLU A 121 3.34 -1.66 -21.24
N LYS A 122 2.90 -1.92 -22.47
CA LYS A 122 2.44 -3.24 -22.89
C LYS A 122 3.54 -4.28 -22.69
N SER A 123 3.15 -5.44 -22.19
CA SER A 123 4.09 -6.52 -21.85
C SER A 123 3.48 -7.89 -22.21
N SER A 124 4.34 -8.90 -22.28
CA SER A 124 3.92 -10.30 -22.31
C SER A 124 3.61 -10.80 -20.90
N LEU A 125 2.69 -11.77 -20.81
CA LEU A 125 2.35 -12.41 -19.54
C LEU A 125 3.31 -13.60 -19.30
N PRO A 126 4.10 -13.60 -18.19
CA PRO A 126 4.92 -14.75 -17.82
C PRO A 126 4.07 -16.01 -17.59
N TYR A 127 4.65 -17.17 -17.93
CA TYR A 127 3.97 -18.46 -17.80
C TYR A 127 3.53 -18.75 -16.37
N GLU A 128 4.36 -18.44 -15.39
CA GLU A 128 4.10 -18.67 -13.96
C GLU A 128 2.89 -17.85 -13.47
N ILE A 129 2.77 -16.60 -13.95
CA ILE A 129 1.60 -15.78 -13.66
C ILE A 129 0.39 -16.34 -14.39
N SER A 130 0.47 -16.53 -15.71
CA SER A 130 -0.64 -17.04 -16.53
C SER A 130 -1.19 -18.35 -15.97
N SER A 131 -0.32 -19.31 -15.64
CA SER A 131 -0.70 -20.62 -15.10
C SER A 131 -1.29 -20.56 -13.68
N SER A 132 -1.03 -19.48 -12.95
CA SER A 132 -1.58 -19.27 -11.61
C SER A 132 -2.99 -18.70 -11.59
N LEU A 133 -3.42 -18.08 -12.69
CA LEU A 133 -4.69 -17.34 -12.75
C LEU A 133 -5.86 -18.25 -13.10
N SER A 134 -6.96 -18.16 -12.34
CA SER A 134 -8.23 -18.83 -12.69
C SER A 134 -8.94 -18.21 -13.89
N LEU A 135 -8.67 -16.93 -14.18
CA LEU A 135 -9.20 -16.17 -15.32
C LEU A 135 -8.04 -15.45 -16.01
N GLN A 136 -8.02 -15.44 -17.34
CA GLN A 136 -6.96 -14.77 -18.11
C GLN A 136 -7.33 -13.30 -18.38
N PRO A 137 -6.35 -12.36 -18.30
CA PRO A 137 -6.59 -10.96 -18.60
C PRO A 137 -6.79 -10.69 -20.09
N SER A 138 -7.53 -9.63 -20.43
CA SER A 138 -7.66 -9.13 -21.80
C SER A 138 -6.44 -8.34 -22.28
N GLU A 139 -5.75 -7.66 -21.36
CA GLU A 139 -4.53 -6.90 -21.65
C GLU A 139 -3.50 -7.08 -20.53
N VAL A 140 -2.22 -6.99 -20.90
CA VAL A 140 -1.09 -7.11 -19.97
C VAL A 140 -0.17 -5.90 -20.13
N PHE A 141 0.13 -5.28 -19.00
CA PHE A 141 1.08 -4.16 -18.91
C PHE A 141 2.10 -4.45 -17.80
N LYS A 142 3.20 -3.69 -17.82
CA LYS A 142 4.24 -3.75 -16.80
C LYS A 142 4.85 -2.38 -16.57
N SER A 143 5.12 -2.06 -15.32
CA SER A 143 6.08 -1.05 -14.88
C SER A 143 6.96 -1.70 -13.81
N ARG A 144 6.91 -1.29 -12.55
CA ARG A 144 7.47 -2.08 -11.45
C ARG A 144 6.69 -3.39 -11.28
N ASP A 145 5.36 -3.29 -11.27
CA ASP A 145 4.43 -4.40 -11.10
C ASP A 145 3.89 -4.84 -12.47
N TYR A 146 3.52 -6.12 -12.60
CA TYR A 146 2.64 -6.54 -13.69
C TYR A 146 1.24 -5.99 -13.43
N MET A 147 0.60 -5.45 -14.46
CA MET A 147 -0.78 -4.98 -14.40
C MET A 147 -1.61 -5.72 -15.43
N LEU A 148 -2.57 -6.50 -14.95
CA LEU A 148 -3.45 -7.35 -15.73
C LEU A 148 -4.82 -6.70 -15.78
N VAL A 149 -5.28 -6.36 -16.99
CA VAL A 149 -6.56 -5.67 -17.20
C VAL A 149 -7.61 -6.70 -17.61
N TYR A 150 -8.75 -6.62 -16.97
CA TYR A 150 -9.92 -7.45 -17.22
C TYR A 150 -11.08 -6.59 -17.72
N ASP A 151 -12.09 -7.22 -18.33
CA ASP A 151 -13.19 -6.51 -18.94
C ASP A 151 -14.24 -6.03 -17.91
N THR A 152 -14.41 -6.78 -16.81
CA THR A 152 -15.44 -6.54 -15.81
C THR A 152 -14.91 -6.58 -14.37
N GLN A 153 -15.57 -5.81 -13.49
CA GLN A 153 -15.32 -5.89 -12.05
C GLN A 153 -15.58 -7.30 -11.50
N LYS A 154 -16.57 -8.02 -12.02
CA LYS A 154 -16.93 -9.37 -11.59
C LYS A 154 -15.74 -10.35 -11.74
N GLU A 155 -14.98 -10.22 -12.83
CA GLU A 155 -13.76 -11.04 -13.01
C GLU A 155 -12.71 -10.76 -11.93
N ILE A 156 -12.57 -9.50 -11.51
CA ILE A 156 -11.67 -9.14 -10.40
C ILE A 156 -12.15 -9.72 -9.06
N GLU A 157 -13.45 -9.75 -8.81
CA GLU A 157 -14.03 -10.36 -7.61
C GLU A 157 -13.83 -11.88 -7.56
N GLU A 158 -13.96 -12.56 -8.70
CA GLU A 158 -13.94 -14.03 -8.81
C GLU A 158 -12.54 -14.62 -9.00
N ILE A 159 -11.54 -13.82 -9.41
CA ILE A 159 -10.21 -14.33 -9.70
C ILE A 159 -9.58 -14.99 -8.49
N LYS A 160 -8.96 -16.16 -8.73
CA LYS A 160 -8.21 -16.93 -7.73
C LYS A 160 -6.78 -17.15 -8.22
N ILE A 161 -5.85 -17.12 -7.28
CA ILE A 161 -4.42 -17.33 -7.53
C ILE A 161 -4.02 -18.70 -6.99
N ASN A 162 -3.45 -19.53 -7.87
CA ASN A 162 -2.84 -20.80 -7.48
C ASN A 162 -1.37 -20.55 -7.10
N ARG A 163 -1.06 -20.56 -5.82
CA ARG A 163 0.29 -20.32 -5.29
C ARG A 163 1.34 -21.29 -5.82
N SER A 164 0.96 -22.52 -6.14
CA SER A 164 1.92 -23.53 -6.64
C SER A 164 2.61 -23.12 -7.93
N TYR A 165 1.97 -22.30 -8.76
CA TYR A 165 2.56 -21.68 -9.96
C TYR A 165 3.06 -20.27 -9.67
N PHE A 166 2.25 -19.47 -8.94
CA PHE A 166 2.54 -18.06 -8.71
C PHE A 166 3.85 -17.84 -7.97
N ASP A 167 4.14 -18.69 -6.97
CA ASP A 167 5.34 -18.57 -6.15
C ASP A 167 6.62 -19.08 -6.87
N GLN A 168 6.53 -19.52 -8.14
CA GLN A 168 7.70 -19.88 -8.95
C GLN A 168 8.37 -18.65 -9.58
N ILE A 169 7.68 -17.50 -9.69
CA ILE A 169 8.27 -16.28 -10.22
C ILE A 169 8.79 -15.40 -9.07
N ASN A 170 9.96 -14.80 -9.28
CA ASN A 170 10.50 -13.77 -8.38
C ASN A 170 10.35 -12.42 -9.07
N LEU A 171 9.56 -11.53 -8.48
CA LEU A 171 9.33 -10.17 -8.95
C LEU A 171 10.09 -9.12 -8.11
N GLY A 172 10.98 -9.53 -7.22
CA GLY A 172 11.69 -8.64 -6.30
C GLY A 172 10.70 -7.90 -5.40
N HIS A 173 10.72 -6.58 -5.42
CA HIS A 173 9.77 -5.74 -4.68
C HIS A 173 8.44 -5.49 -5.41
N GLY A 174 8.24 -6.09 -6.60
CA GLY A 174 7.03 -5.96 -7.39
C GLY A 174 6.00 -7.04 -7.08
N GLY A 175 4.80 -6.86 -7.64
CA GLY A 175 3.71 -7.82 -7.55
C GLY A 175 2.86 -7.83 -8.82
N VAL A 176 1.66 -8.34 -8.69
CA VAL A 176 0.68 -8.45 -9.78
C VAL A 176 -0.59 -7.70 -9.39
N ILE A 177 -0.86 -6.64 -10.13
CA ILE A 177 -2.11 -5.87 -10.09
C ILE A 177 -3.11 -6.55 -11.02
N VAL A 178 -4.32 -6.81 -10.55
CA VAL A 178 -5.46 -7.11 -11.41
C VAL A 178 -6.45 -5.96 -11.32
N THR A 179 -6.97 -5.48 -12.45
CA THR A 179 -7.81 -4.28 -12.49
C THR A 179 -8.85 -4.32 -13.59
N ALA A 180 -9.99 -3.67 -13.34
CA ALA A 180 -11.08 -3.46 -14.30
C ALA A 180 -11.77 -2.12 -14.04
N LYS A 181 -12.61 -1.69 -14.98
CA LYS A 181 -13.52 -0.57 -14.74
C LYS A 181 -14.47 -0.91 -13.58
N GLY A 182 -14.66 0.02 -12.67
CA GLY A 182 -15.55 -0.15 -11.53
C GLY A 182 -17.04 0.00 -11.91
N SER A 183 -17.91 -0.63 -11.15
CA SER A 183 -19.36 -0.47 -11.27
C SER A 183 -19.90 0.76 -10.51
N THR A 184 -19.27 1.08 -9.38
CA THR A 184 -19.63 2.21 -8.49
C THR A 184 -18.47 3.17 -8.26
N SER A 185 -17.28 2.85 -8.77
CA SER A 185 -16.07 3.67 -8.77
C SER A 185 -15.53 3.80 -10.20
N ASP A 186 -14.50 4.61 -10.39
CA ASP A 186 -13.85 4.74 -11.70
C ASP A 186 -13.15 3.43 -12.11
N PHE A 187 -12.45 2.80 -11.15
CA PHE A 187 -11.85 1.48 -11.36
C PHE A 187 -11.78 0.68 -10.05
N VAL A 188 -11.58 -0.62 -10.22
CA VAL A 188 -11.33 -1.55 -9.12
C VAL A 188 -10.01 -2.27 -9.31
N SER A 189 -9.40 -2.74 -8.21
CA SER A 189 -8.16 -3.49 -8.26
C SER A 189 -8.06 -4.52 -7.13
N ARG A 190 -7.15 -5.50 -7.32
CA ARG A 190 -6.56 -6.33 -6.25
C ARG A 190 -5.06 -6.45 -6.51
N TYR A 191 -4.29 -6.78 -5.49
CA TYR A 191 -2.84 -6.87 -5.58
C TYR A 191 -2.31 -8.14 -4.92
N PHE A 192 -1.45 -8.86 -5.64
CA PHE A 192 -0.89 -10.13 -5.20
C PHE A 192 0.64 -10.11 -5.28
N THR A 193 1.30 -10.69 -4.27
CA THR A 193 2.75 -10.77 -4.19
C THR A 193 3.18 -12.24 -4.16
N PRO A 194 3.95 -12.70 -5.16
CA PRO A 194 4.48 -14.05 -5.15
C PRO A 194 5.52 -14.23 -4.04
N GLN A 195 5.63 -15.45 -3.51
CA GLN A 195 6.59 -15.84 -2.48
C GLN A 195 6.42 -15.13 -1.12
N ALA A 196 5.51 -14.16 -1.01
CA ALA A 196 5.23 -13.47 0.25
C ALA A 196 4.39 -14.33 1.20
N THR A 197 4.60 -14.14 2.50
CA THR A 197 3.77 -14.74 3.56
C THR A 197 2.31 -14.33 3.39
N ILE A 198 2.06 -13.06 3.09
CA ILE A 198 0.73 -12.50 2.78
C ILE A 198 0.60 -12.41 1.26
N LEU A 199 -0.20 -13.32 0.67
CA LEU A 199 -0.40 -13.39 -0.78
C LEU A 199 -1.09 -12.15 -1.35
N GLU A 200 -2.17 -11.69 -0.72
CA GLU A 200 -2.97 -10.57 -1.19
C GLU A 200 -2.84 -9.40 -0.23
N ASP A 201 -2.31 -8.28 -0.73
CA ASP A 201 -2.25 -7.03 0.02
C ASP A 201 -3.61 -6.33 -0.01
N SER A 202 -4.09 -5.93 1.17
CA SER A 202 -5.46 -5.45 1.35
C SER A 202 -5.74 -4.14 0.62
N VAL A 203 -4.84 -3.16 0.69
CA VAL A 203 -4.88 -1.89 -0.06
C VAL A 203 -3.47 -1.41 -0.34
N THR A 204 -3.11 -1.32 -1.61
CA THR A 204 -1.74 -1.10 -2.06
C THR A 204 -1.54 0.28 -2.67
N GLY A 205 -1.08 1.23 -1.87
CA GLY A 205 -0.81 2.59 -2.33
C GLY A 205 0.18 2.64 -3.52
N SER A 206 1.26 1.84 -3.47
CA SER A 206 2.29 1.82 -4.52
C SER A 206 1.79 1.28 -5.86
N ALA A 207 0.79 0.38 -5.88
CA ALA A 207 0.14 -0.08 -7.11
C ALA A 207 -0.62 1.05 -7.82
N HIS A 208 -1.15 2.00 -7.05
CA HIS A 208 -1.87 3.14 -7.58
C HIS A 208 -0.95 4.15 -8.29
N CYS A 209 0.38 4.10 -8.07
CA CYS A 209 1.33 4.82 -8.90
C CYS A 209 1.26 4.40 -10.39
N THR A 210 0.83 3.16 -10.65
CA THR A 210 0.65 2.60 -12.00
C THR A 210 -0.82 2.69 -12.46
N LEU A 211 -1.76 2.41 -11.57
CA LEU A 211 -3.20 2.41 -11.88
C LEU A 211 -3.73 3.79 -12.24
N ILE A 212 -3.29 4.84 -11.52
CA ILE A 212 -3.79 6.21 -11.73
C ILE A 212 -3.49 6.72 -13.14
N PRO A 213 -2.23 6.77 -13.64
CA PRO A 213 -1.96 7.27 -14.98
C PRO A 213 -2.63 6.42 -16.07
N PHE A 214 -2.75 5.10 -15.87
CA PHE A 214 -3.43 4.21 -16.79
C PHE A 214 -4.93 4.52 -16.91
N TRP A 215 -5.63 4.56 -15.77
CA TRP A 215 -7.07 4.81 -15.76
C TRP A 215 -7.42 6.27 -16.07
N SER A 216 -6.59 7.22 -15.66
CA SER A 216 -6.71 8.65 -16.03
C SER A 216 -6.72 8.83 -17.54
N SER A 217 -5.77 8.19 -18.22
CA SER A 217 -5.69 8.20 -19.69
C SER A 217 -6.90 7.50 -20.33
N ARG A 218 -7.28 6.32 -19.83
CA ARG A 218 -8.36 5.49 -20.41
C ARG A 218 -9.74 6.12 -20.24
N LEU A 219 -9.97 6.82 -19.11
CA LEU A 219 -11.26 7.46 -18.80
C LEU A 219 -11.29 8.96 -19.16
N CYS A 220 -10.17 9.52 -19.64
CA CYS A 220 -10.00 10.95 -19.90
C CYS A 220 -10.37 11.81 -18.67
N LYS A 221 -9.97 11.37 -17.47
CA LYS A 221 -10.36 11.96 -16.18
C LYS A 221 -9.14 12.00 -15.24
N LYS A 222 -8.81 13.16 -14.67
CA LYS A 222 -7.64 13.32 -13.80
C LYS A 222 -7.92 13.00 -12.33
N GLU A 223 -9.13 13.21 -11.86
CA GLU A 223 -9.57 12.88 -10.51
C GLU A 223 -10.40 11.61 -10.57
N LEU A 224 -9.98 10.58 -9.83
CA LEU A 224 -10.54 9.25 -9.89
C LEU A 224 -10.88 8.77 -8.49
N GLU A 225 -11.91 7.96 -8.39
CA GLU A 225 -12.23 7.19 -7.20
C GLU A 225 -11.96 5.71 -7.46
N ALA A 226 -11.11 5.10 -6.64
CA ALA A 226 -10.72 3.70 -6.75
C ALA A 226 -11.19 2.88 -5.56
N LEU A 227 -11.56 1.63 -5.82
CA LEU A 227 -11.77 0.62 -4.79
C LEU A 227 -10.78 -0.53 -5.00
N GLN A 228 -9.95 -0.82 -3.99
CA GLN A 228 -9.25 -2.09 -3.96
C GLN A 228 -10.16 -3.10 -3.27
N ILE A 229 -10.66 -4.08 -4.04
CA ILE A 229 -11.73 -5.00 -3.63
C ILE A 229 -11.20 -6.32 -3.10
N SER A 230 -10.12 -6.26 -2.29
CA SER A 230 -9.67 -7.37 -1.47
C SER A 230 -10.74 -7.77 -0.43
N LYS A 231 -10.48 -8.83 0.33
CA LYS A 231 -11.40 -9.26 1.40
C LYS A 231 -11.71 -8.15 2.43
N ARG A 232 -10.74 -7.28 2.74
CA ARG A 232 -10.94 -6.14 3.64
C ARG A 232 -11.51 -4.93 2.91
N GLY A 233 -11.10 -4.75 1.66
CA GLY A 233 -11.47 -3.61 0.84
C GLY A 233 -10.89 -2.29 1.31
N GLY A 234 -10.84 -1.30 0.42
CA GLY A 234 -10.47 0.06 0.77
C GLY A 234 -10.75 1.04 -0.35
N LYS A 235 -10.94 2.30 0.03
CA LYS A 235 -11.27 3.40 -0.88
C LYS A 235 -10.11 4.36 -0.99
N LEU A 236 -9.77 4.74 -2.23
CA LEU A 236 -8.70 5.68 -2.52
C LEU A 236 -9.24 6.82 -3.39
N LEU A 237 -8.93 8.04 -2.99
CA LEU A 237 -9.13 9.25 -3.78
C LEU A 237 -7.84 9.48 -4.59
N CYS A 238 -7.95 9.46 -5.89
CA CYS A 238 -6.79 9.44 -6.78
C CYS A 238 -6.76 10.69 -7.65
N ARG A 239 -5.55 11.26 -7.85
CA ARG A 239 -5.36 12.36 -8.81
C ARG A 239 -4.10 12.15 -9.62
N ASP A 240 -4.23 12.24 -10.94
CA ASP A 240 -3.12 12.24 -11.89
C ASP A 240 -2.53 13.64 -12.03
N MET A 241 -1.25 13.77 -11.70
CA MET A 241 -0.47 15.00 -11.81
C MET A 241 0.67 14.86 -12.84
N LEU A 242 0.53 13.94 -13.79
CA LEU A 242 1.47 13.58 -14.85
C LEU A 242 2.67 12.76 -14.34
N ASP A 243 3.73 13.42 -13.87
CA ASP A 243 4.93 12.78 -13.30
C ASP A 243 4.76 12.35 -11.84
N ARG A 244 3.68 12.82 -11.21
CA ARG A 244 3.30 12.49 -9.83
C ARG A 244 1.86 11.99 -9.78
N VAL A 245 1.52 11.27 -8.71
CA VAL A 245 0.15 10.91 -8.37
C VAL A 245 -0.14 11.28 -6.93
N ILE A 246 -1.36 11.73 -6.67
CA ILE A 246 -1.84 11.96 -5.31
C ILE A 246 -2.82 10.84 -4.96
N ILE A 247 -2.60 10.23 -3.80
CA ILE A 247 -3.44 9.15 -3.28
C ILE A 247 -3.98 9.57 -1.93
N GLY A 248 -5.28 9.79 -1.85
CA GLY A 248 -5.98 10.19 -0.63
C GLY A 248 -6.69 9.02 0.03
N GLY A 249 -6.67 8.98 1.36
CA GLY A 249 -7.41 8.01 2.16
C GLY A 249 -7.58 8.44 3.60
N GLU A 250 -8.58 7.87 4.26
CA GLU A 250 -8.79 8.01 5.69
C GLU A 250 -8.04 6.91 6.45
N ALA A 251 -7.93 7.05 7.77
CA ALA A 251 -7.38 6.03 8.64
C ALA A 251 -8.13 5.96 9.95
N LYS A 252 -8.12 4.77 10.56
CA LYS A 252 -8.73 4.53 11.88
C LYS A 252 -7.78 3.75 12.79
N ILE A 253 -7.62 4.19 14.01
CA ILE A 253 -6.95 3.43 15.06
C ILE A 253 -7.81 2.21 15.41
N TYR A 254 -7.20 1.02 15.30
CA TYR A 254 -7.80 -0.22 15.76
C TYR A 254 -7.39 -0.52 17.22
N SER A 255 -6.10 -0.41 17.53
CA SER A 255 -5.60 -0.65 18.88
C SER A 255 -4.41 0.23 19.23
N LYS A 256 -4.20 0.42 20.52
CA LYS A 256 -3.03 1.06 21.14
C LYS A 256 -2.57 0.19 22.29
N GLY A 257 -1.26 -0.01 22.42
CA GLY A 257 -0.66 -0.79 23.48
C GLY A 257 0.83 -0.55 23.61
N GLU A 258 1.47 -1.41 24.39
CA GLU A 258 2.92 -1.42 24.58
C GLU A 258 3.44 -2.85 24.45
N PHE A 259 4.69 -3.00 23.99
CA PHE A 259 5.42 -4.27 24.06
C PHE A 259 6.80 -4.08 24.70
N THR A 260 7.34 -5.13 25.31
CA THR A 260 8.61 -5.09 26.03
C THR A 260 9.60 -6.08 25.41
N LEU A 261 10.77 -5.57 25.09
CA LEU A 261 11.95 -6.38 24.72
C LEU A 261 12.85 -6.55 25.95
N ARG A 262 13.18 -7.80 26.25
CA ARG A 262 14.05 -8.18 27.37
C ARG A 262 15.44 -8.55 26.88
#